data_10f95acc9e1be2122263c023d21a12bf
#
_entry.id   10f95acc9e1be2122263c023d21a12bf
#
_cell.length_a   1.000
_cell.length_b   1.000
_cell.length_c   1.000
_cell.angle_alpha   90.00
_cell.angle_beta   90.00
_cell.angle_gamma   90.00
#
_symmetry.space_group_name_H-M   'P 1'
#
loop_
_entity.id
_entity.type
_entity.pdbx_description
1 polymer ?
#
loop_
_entity_poly.entity_id
_entity_poly.type
_entity_poly.pdbx_seq_one_letter_code
_entity_poly.pdbx_strand_id
1 'polypeptide(L)'
;MKRLRHYNQGTAIVLSCFGSVIEQQRYEDLAERVRETYPDTHVRVATSSKMVVKKLARKDNQCFSLPQVLADLDTQGYERILVVSVYLFPTDEHRYLTSIVDGFKQFSLARIEQTPAIMHHSQLATRLISALHERFMPREHFNVFIHHGAPMLDNPGHQAIHYSADFLSSLSERNFACSLEGAWPFQLLKDEMLRRIKTLHTGGGKPVLNLVPLLLVSGNHFINDLNEIKEALSQDAEVKIAEPVQGDKFCMLDMPELLDVLDRQIKEGLIRLNAPEGVL
;
A
#
# COMPACT_ATOMS: atom_id res chain seq x y z
N MET A 1 33.66 -15.27 -13.87
CA MET A 1 34.48 -14.18 -13.24
C MET A 1 34.82 -14.56 -11.78
N LYS A 2 36.04 -14.20 -11.27
CA LYS A 2 36.41 -14.50 -9.86
C LYS A 2 35.46 -13.87 -8.84
N ARG A 3 34.87 -12.72 -9.12
CA ARG A 3 33.91 -12.00 -8.24
C ARG A 3 32.61 -12.77 -7.99
N LEU A 4 32.11 -13.58 -8.94
CA LEU A 4 30.88 -14.37 -8.78
C LEU A 4 31.00 -15.47 -7.72
N ARG A 5 32.22 -15.86 -7.33
CA ARG A 5 32.43 -16.87 -6.28
C ARG A 5 31.99 -16.42 -4.87
N HIS A 6 31.78 -15.11 -4.68
CA HIS A 6 31.33 -14.55 -3.41
C HIS A 6 29.79 -14.48 -3.32
N TYR A 7 29.08 -14.63 -4.44
CA TYR A 7 27.63 -14.69 -4.48
C TYR A 7 27.18 -16.15 -4.42
N ASN A 8 26.88 -16.61 -3.21
CA ASN A 8 26.57 -18.02 -2.94
C ASN A 8 25.47 -18.22 -1.88
N GLN A 9 24.76 -17.13 -1.50
CA GLN A 9 23.73 -17.15 -0.46
C GLN A 9 22.31 -17.41 -0.98
N GLY A 10 22.11 -17.78 -2.19
CA GLY A 10 20.77 -18.08 -2.72
C GLY A 10 19.89 -16.85 -2.90
N THR A 11 18.64 -16.88 -2.42
CA THR A 11 17.63 -15.86 -2.72
C THR A 11 17.23 -15.07 -1.46
N ALA A 12 17.17 -13.73 -1.58
CA ALA A 12 16.58 -12.86 -0.58
C ALA A 12 15.30 -12.18 -1.13
N ILE A 13 14.32 -11.96 -0.25
CA ILE A 13 13.10 -11.16 -0.50
C ILE A 13 13.16 -9.93 0.41
N VAL A 14 13.03 -8.75 -0.18
CA VAL A 14 13.01 -7.47 0.54
C VAL A 14 11.63 -6.83 0.41
N LEU A 15 10.88 -6.78 1.51
CA LEU A 15 9.60 -6.07 1.58
C LEU A 15 9.87 -4.57 1.77
N SER A 16 9.73 -3.79 0.70
CA SER A 16 9.93 -2.34 0.75
C SER A 16 8.60 -1.64 1.02
N CYS A 17 8.49 -1.00 2.18
CA CYS A 17 7.30 -0.35 2.67
C CYS A 17 7.57 1.10 3.10
N PHE A 18 6.51 1.88 3.28
CA PHE A 18 6.64 3.25 3.81
C PHE A 18 7.14 3.23 5.27
N GLY A 19 6.65 2.28 6.06
CA GLY A 19 6.90 2.16 7.51
C GLY A 19 5.87 2.91 8.34
N SER A 20 5.74 2.52 9.60
CA SER A 20 4.85 3.16 10.56
C SER A 20 5.49 3.18 11.94
N VAL A 21 5.35 4.29 12.67
CA VAL A 21 5.86 4.41 14.06
C VAL A 21 4.96 3.68 15.05
N ILE A 22 3.68 3.50 14.71
CA ILE A 22 2.65 2.93 15.61
C ILE A 22 2.19 1.55 15.19
N GLU A 23 2.29 1.21 13.90
CA GLU A 23 1.81 -0.05 13.31
C GLU A 23 2.95 -0.80 12.60
N GLN A 24 4.21 -0.65 13.05
CA GLN A 24 5.37 -1.32 12.46
C GLN A 24 5.21 -2.85 12.52
N GLN A 25 4.55 -3.36 13.56
CA GLN A 25 4.33 -4.81 13.73
C GLN A 25 3.61 -5.44 12.54
N ARG A 26 2.71 -4.72 11.86
CA ARG A 26 1.99 -5.26 10.69
C ARG A 26 2.91 -5.57 9.51
N TYR A 27 4.01 -4.84 9.37
CA TYR A 27 5.02 -5.16 8.35
C TYR A 27 5.88 -6.36 8.76
N GLU A 28 6.12 -6.54 10.06
CA GLU A 28 6.81 -7.74 10.58
C GLU A 28 5.93 -8.98 10.47
N ASP A 29 4.62 -8.86 10.72
CA ASP A 29 3.64 -9.94 10.53
C ASP A 29 3.57 -10.36 9.04
N LEU A 30 3.58 -9.37 8.12
CA LEU A 30 3.70 -9.65 6.69
C LEU A 30 5.01 -10.37 6.35
N ALA A 31 6.13 -9.94 6.95
CA ALA A 31 7.42 -10.59 6.73
C ALA A 31 7.44 -12.03 7.26
N GLU A 32 6.81 -12.29 8.41
CA GLU A 32 6.69 -13.65 8.96
C GLU A 32 5.85 -14.54 8.04
N ARG A 33 4.71 -14.07 7.57
CA ARG A 33 3.90 -14.78 6.56
C ARG A 33 4.72 -15.13 5.30
N VAL A 34 5.56 -14.21 4.83
CA VAL A 34 6.41 -14.46 3.65
C VAL A 34 7.50 -15.49 3.99
N ARG A 35 8.12 -15.47 5.20
CA ARG A 35 9.09 -16.49 5.65
C ARG A 35 8.46 -17.86 5.70
N GLU A 36 7.24 -17.99 6.23
CA GLU A 36 6.49 -19.24 6.28
C GLU A 36 6.17 -19.79 4.88
N THR A 37 5.80 -18.89 3.96
CA THR A 37 5.46 -19.27 2.57
C THR A 37 6.69 -19.63 1.73
N TYR A 38 7.84 -18.99 1.97
CA TYR A 38 9.09 -19.14 1.23
C TYR A 38 10.27 -19.46 2.17
N PRO A 39 10.29 -20.63 2.83
CA PRO A 39 11.24 -20.96 3.89
C PRO A 39 12.71 -21.01 3.42
N ASP A 40 12.94 -21.23 2.13
CA ASP A 40 14.29 -21.27 1.54
C ASP A 40 14.81 -19.87 1.14
N THR A 41 14.13 -18.80 1.56
CA THR A 41 14.52 -17.43 1.25
C THR A 41 14.81 -16.62 2.51
N HIS A 42 15.73 -15.65 2.38
CA HIS A 42 16.00 -14.69 3.45
C HIS A 42 15.10 -13.47 3.31
N VAL A 43 14.20 -13.23 4.28
CA VAL A 43 13.21 -12.14 4.20
C VAL A 43 13.64 -10.97 5.08
N ARG A 44 13.70 -9.77 4.50
CA ARG A 44 14.01 -8.49 5.16
C ARG A 44 12.91 -7.47 4.90
N VAL A 45 12.71 -6.56 5.87
CA VAL A 45 11.85 -5.37 5.72
C VAL A 45 12.75 -4.16 5.52
N ALA A 46 12.37 -3.31 4.54
CA ALA A 46 13.02 -2.02 4.29
C ALA A 46 11.98 -0.90 4.37
N THR A 47 12.34 0.21 5.03
CA THR A 47 11.47 1.36 5.25
C THR A 47 11.92 2.56 4.42
N SER A 48 11.01 3.17 3.64
CA SER A 48 11.34 4.32 2.80
C SER A 48 11.29 5.66 3.54
N SER A 49 10.41 5.80 4.54
CA SER A 49 10.25 7.04 5.29
C SER A 49 11.44 7.33 6.21
N LYS A 50 12.27 8.30 5.82
CA LYS A 50 13.40 8.77 6.63
C LYS A 50 12.99 9.23 8.04
N MET A 51 11.77 9.79 8.17
CA MET A 51 11.22 10.21 9.45
C MET A 51 10.91 9.00 10.34
N VAL A 52 10.29 7.96 9.78
CA VAL A 52 10.00 6.71 10.50
C VAL A 52 11.29 6.04 10.94
N VAL A 53 12.26 5.87 10.03
CA VAL A 53 13.59 5.31 10.35
C VAL A 53 14.24 6.06 11.52
N LYS A 54 14.26 7.40 11.48
CA LYS A 54 14.84 8.21 12.57
C LYS A 54 14.08 8.08 13.90
N LYS A 55 12.73 7.99 13.85
CA LYS A 55 11.92 7.85 15.08
C LYS A 55 12.07 6.46 15.69
N LEU A 56 12.12 5.41 14.88
CA LEU A 56 12.29 4.03 15.35
C LEU A 56 13.71 3.80 15.89
N ALA A 57 14.75 4.32 15.24
CA ALA A 57 16.13 4.25 15.72
C ALA A 57 16.31 4.85 17.13
N ARG A 58 15.54 5.89 17.47
CA ARG A 58 15.54 6.47 18.83
C ARG A 58 14.93 5.57 19.92
N LYS A 59 14.20 4.53 19.51
CA LYS A 59 13.55 3.53 20.38
C LYS A 59 14.30 2.20 20.42
N ASP A 60 15.57 2.19 20.02
CA ASP A 60 16.43 0.98 19.88
C ASP A 60 15.85 -0.07 18.90
N ASN A 61 14.88 0.30 18.08
CA ASN A 61 14.36 -0.55 17.01
C ASN A 61 15.20 -0.37 15.75
N GLN A 62 15.90 -1.41 15.35
CA GLN A 62 16.66 -1.41 14.10
C GLN A 62 15.70 -1.38 12.90
N CYS A 63 15.70 -0.26 12.19
CA CYS A 63 14.92 -0.03 10.99
C CYS A 63 15.86 0.46 9.88
N PHE A 64 15.91 -0.26 8.77
CA PHE A 64 16.83 0.00 7.66
C PHE A 64 16.11 0.53 6.43
N SER A 65 16.74 1.46 5.74
CA SER A 65 16.29 1.92 4.42
C SER A 65 16.60 0.87 3.33
N LEU A 66 15.89 0.94 2.21
CA LEU A 66 16.12 0.01 1.10
C LEU A 66 17.58 0.00 0.60
N PRO A 67 18.28 1.16 0.43
CA PRO A 67 19.70 1.14 0.06
C PRO A 67 20.59 0.39 1.07
N GLN A 68 20.32 0.54 2.38
CA GLN A 68 21.08 -0.17 3.42
C GLN A 68 20.84 -1.67 3.34
N VAL A 69 19.60 -2.11 3.19
CA VAL A 69 19.26 -3.55 3.07
C VAL A 69 19.89 -4.15 1.82
N LEU A 70 19.81 -3.49 0.67
CA LEU A 70 20.41 -3.98 -0.57
C LEU A 70 21.93 -4.05 -0.50
N ALA A 71 22.61 -3.04 0.09
CA ALA A 71 24.05 -3.04 0.28
C ALA A 71 24.49 -4.16 1.21
N ASP A 72 23.73 -4.44 2.27
CA ASP A 72 24.01 -5.52 3.20
C ASP A 72 23.88 -6.89 2.52
N LEU A 73 22.79 -7.13 1.77
CA LEU A 73 22.57 -8.36 1.01
C LEU A 73 23.62 -8.58 -0.08
N ASP A 74 24.02 -7.52 -0.79
CA ASP A 74 25.10 -7.57 -1.78
C ASP A 74 26.43 -7.96 -1.14
N THR A 75 26.75 -7.36 0.01
CA THR A 75 27.97 -7.65 0.78
C THR A 75 27.98 -9.08 1.32
N GLN A 76 26.82 -9.62 1.74
CA GLN A 76 26.65 -10.99 2.17
C GLN A 76 26.70 -12.00 1.02
N GLY A 77 26.63 -11.56 -0.22
CA GLY A 77 26.75 -12.39 -1.40
C GLY A 77 25.48 -13.13 -1.80
N TYR A 78 24.31 -12.51 -1.66
CA TYR A 78 23.07 -13.07 -2.20
C TYR A 78 23.08 -13.03 -3.72
N GLU A 79 22.83 -14.19 -4.35
CA GLU A 79 22.81 -14.32 -5.81
C GLU A 79 21.60 -13.65 -6.44
N ARG A 80 20.46 -13.72 -5.75
CA ARG A 80 19.15 -13.29 -6.23
C ARG A 80 18.43 -12.48 -5.17
N ILE A 81 17.93 -11.31 -5.57
CA ILE A 81 17.22 -10.41 -4.66
C ILE A 81 15.89 -9.99 -5.32
N LEU A 82 14.77 -10.34 -4.70
CA LEU A 82 13.45 -9.84 -5.10
C LEU A 82 13.06 -8.68 -4.18
N VAL A 83 12.90 -7.48 -4.74
CA VAL A 83 12.35 -6.33 -4.03
C VAL A 83 10.85 -6.27 -4.25
N VAL A 84 10.08 -6.48 -3.19
CA VAL A 84 8.62 -6.45 -3.20
C VAL A 84 8.14 -5.05 -2.84
N SER A 85 7.39 -4.44 -3.75
CA SER A 85 6.79 -3.12 -3.54
C SER A 85 5.54 -3.24 -2.67
N VAL A 86 5.66 -2.92 -1.39
CA VAL A 86 4.53 -2.86 -0.46
C VAL A 86 3.97 -1.42 -0.46
N TYR A 87 3.53 -0.98 -1.64
CA TYR A 87 2.85 0.30 -1.87
C TYR A 87 1.54 0.05 -2.61
N LEU A 88 0.46 0.68 -2.14
CA LEU A 88 -0.86 0.47 -2.74
C LEU A 88 -0.90 0.99 -4.18
N PHE A 89 -0.50 2.24 -4.39
CA PHE A 89 -0.48 2.90 -5.68
C PHE A 89 0.96 3.15 -6.16
N PRO A 90 1.22 3.19 -7.48
CA PRO A 90 2.55 3.46 -8.05
C PRO A 90 2.91 4.96 -7.98
N THR A 91 2.90 5.53 -6.77
CA THR A 91 3.21 6.94 -6.48
C THR A 91 4.73 7.20 -6.41
N ASP A 92 5.12 8.38 -5.94
CA ASP A 92 6.53 8.79 -5.84
C ASP A 92 7.38 7.85 -5.00
N GLU A 93 6.80 7.24 -3.96
CA GLU A 93 7.50 6.25 -3.13
C GLU A 93 7.87 5.01 -3.93
N HIS A 94 6.95 4.51 -4.76
CA HIS A 94 7.22 3.39 -5.65
C HIS A 94 8.26 3.78 -6.73
N ARG A 95 8.16 4.98 -7.31
CA ARG A 95 9.14 5.51 -8.26
C ARG A 95 10.53 5.62 -7.63
N TYR A 96 10.61 6.08 -6.39
CA TYR A 96 11.87 6.16 -5.64
C TYR A 96 12.47 4.77 -5.38
N LEU A 97 11.63 3.78 -5.00
CA LEU A 97 12.04 2.38 -4.90
C LEU A 97 12.65 1.89 -6.22
N THR A 98 11.97 2.12 -7.35
CA THR A 98 12.46 1.73 -8.68
C THR A 98 13.82 2.35 -8.98
N SER A 99 14.00 3.64 -8.70
CA SER A 99 15.28 4.33 -8.91
C SER A 99 16.43 3.72 -8.08
N ILE A 100 16.15 3.27 -6.85
CA ILE A 100 17.15 2.58 -6.02
C ILE A 100 17.50 1.23 -6.61
N VAL A 101 16.50 0.43 -6.99
CA VAL A 101 16.70 -0.91 -7.56
C VAL A 101 17.50 -0.81 -8.86
N ASP A 102 17.15 0.12 -9.74
CA ASP A 102 17.85 0.34 -11.01
C ASP A 102 19.31 0.77 -10.78
N GLY A 103 19.57 1.60 -9.77
CA GLY A 103 20.92 1.95 -9.35
C GLY A 103 21.72 0.72 -8.92
N PHE A 104 21.15 -0.14 -8.07
CA PHE A 104 21.82 -1.36 -7.61
C PHE A 104 22.09 -2.36 -8.74
N LYS A 105 21.18 -2.50 -9.71
CA LYS A 105 21.38 -3.34 -10.91
C LYS A 105 22.61 -2.95 -11.72
N GLN A 106 23.08 -1.70 -11.63
CA GLN A 106 24.22 -1.24 -12.43
C GLN A 106 25.59 -1.71 -11.90
N PHE A 107 25.72 -1.96 -10.59
CA PHE A 107 27.01 -2.33 -10.00
C PHE A 107 27.01 -3.65 -9.24
N SER A 108 25.87 -4.10 -8.71
CA SER A 108 25.77 -5.40 -8.05
C SER A 108 25.89 -6.53 -9.07
N LEU A 109 26.50 -7.64 -8.65
CA LEU A 109 26.50 -8.89 -9.41
C LEU A 109 25.32 -9.80 -9.06
N ALA A 110 24.53 -9.45 -8.04
CA ALA A 110 23.28 -10.11 -7.76
C ALA A 110 22.27 -9.83 -8.88
N ARG A 111 21.49 -10.86 -9.20
CA ARG A 111 20.30 -10.66 -10.03
C ARG A 111 19.21 -10.02 -9.18
N ILE A 112 18.76 -8.84 -9.54
CA ILE A 112 17.77 -8.08 -8.76
C ILE A 112 16.51 -7.91 -9.61
N GLU A 113 15.35 -8.30 -9.07
CA GLU A 113 14.04 -8.06 -9.66
C GLU A 113 13.16 -7.25 -8.69
N GLN A 114 12.14 -6.62 -9.26
CA GLN A 114 11.20 -5.79 -8.51
C GLN A 114 9.76 -6.16 -8.88
N THR A 115 8.86 -6.18 -7.87
CA THR A 115 7.43 -6.28 -8.16
C THR A 115 6.84 -4.89 -8.46
N PRO A 116 5.77 -4.81 -9.26
CA PRO A 116 5.01 -3.57 -9.39
C PRO A 116 4.33 -3.19 -8.06
N ALA A 117 3.78 -1.98 -7.96
CA ALA A 117 2.86 -1.60 -6.89
C ALA A 117 1.58 -2.46 -6.92
N ILE A 118 0.87 -2.56 -5.80
CA ILE A 118 -0.29 -3.46 -5.65
C ILE A 118 -1.38 -3.14 -6.68
N MET A 119 -1.71 -1.87 -6.87
CA MET A 119 -2.75 -1.41 -7.80
C MET A 119 -2.22 -1.14 -9.22
N HIS A 120 -1.14 -1.80 -9.63
CA HIS A 120 -0.57 -1.61 -10.96
C HIS A 120 -1.30 -2.43 -12.04
N HIS A 121 -1.69 -3.66 -11.74
CA HIS A 121 -2.32 -4.56 -12.71
C HIS A 121 -3.84 -4.39 -12.67
N SER A 122 -4.47 -3.97 -13.77
CA SER A 122 -5.89 -3.63 -13.84
C SER A 122 -6.81 -4.73 -13.30
N GLN A 123 -6.59 -5.98 -13.69
CA GLN A 123 -7.44 -7.09 -13.25
C GLN A 123 -7.34 -7.35 -11.74
N LEU A 124 -6.13 -7.25 -11.16
CA LEU A 124 -5.93 -7.41 -9.73
C LEU A 124 -6.50 -6.22 -8.95
N ALA A 125 -6.28 -5.00 -9.47
CA ALA A 125 -6.86 -3.79 -8.92
C ALA A 125 -8.39 -3.85 -8.90
N THR A 126 -9.01 -4.26 -10.02
CA THR A 126 -10.48 -4.43 -10.11
C THR A 126 -10.99 -5.41 -9.06
N ARG A 127 -10.34 -6.56 -8.89
CA ARG A 127 -10.75 -7.56 -7.88
C ARG A 127 -10.64 -7.01 -6.46
N LEU A 128 -9.54 -6.32 -6.14
CA LEU A 128 -9.34 -5.72 -4.82
C LEU A 128 -10.37 -4.63 -4.53
N ILE A 129 -10.69 -3.77 -5.51
CA ILE A 129 -11.72 -2.73 -5.37
C ILE A 129 -13.11 -3.35 -5.22
N SER A 130 -13.43 -4.40 -5.98
CA SER A 130 -14.69 -5.12 -5.84
C SER A 130 -14.84 -5.74 -4.45
N ALA A 131 -13.77 -6.36 -3.93
CA ALA A 131 -13.77 -6.93 -2.58
C ALA A 131 -13.94 -5.86 -1.49
N LEU A 132 -13.33 -4.67 -1.66
CA LEU A 132 -13.57 -3.52 -0.79
C LEU A 132 -15.03 -3.07 -0.83
N HIS A 133 -15.61 -2.96 -2.03
CA HIS A 133 -17.01 -2.60 -2.19
C HIS A 133 -17.92 -3.63 -1.51
N GLU A 134 -17.73 -4.92 -1.75
CA GLU A 134 -18.52 -6.01 -1.14
C GLU A 134 -18.42 -6.00 0.39
N ARG A 135 -17.23 -5.78 0.95
CA ARG A 135 -16.99 -5.71 2.40
C ARG A 135 -17.75 -4.56 3.06
N PHE A 136 -17.79 -3.40 2.40
CA PHE A 136 -18.41 -2.18 2.92
C PHE A 136 -19.73 -1.82 2.22
N MET A 137 -20.41 -2.78 1.58
CA MET A 137 -21.70 -2.59 0.94
C MET A 137 -22.84 -2.73 1.96
N PRO A 138 -23.18 -1.68 2.70
CA PRO A 138 -24.36 -1.68 3.52
C PRO A 138 -25.58 -1.28 2.69
N ARG A 139 -26.69 -1.91 2.94
CA ARG A 139 -27.92 -1.70 2.16
C ARG A 139 -28.46 -0.27 2.26
N GLU A 140 -28.08 0.50 3.30
CA GLU A 140 -28.63 1.83 3.59
C GLU A 140 -27.57 2.90 3.93
N HIS A 141 -26.29 2.56 3.97
CA HIS A 141 -25.19 3.49 4.29
C HIS A 141 -24.56 4.07 3.03
N PHE A 142 -23.73 5.09 3.22
CA PHE A 142 -22.86 5.65 2.18
C PHE A 142 -21.41 5.38 2.54
N ASN A 143 -20.57 5.07 1.56
CA ASN A 143 -19.13 4.91 1.78
C ASN A 143 -18.39 6.14 1.24
N VAL A 144 -17.42 6.61 2.00
CA VAL A 144 -16.46 7.61 1.57
C VAL A 144 -15.09 6.95 1.58
N PHE A 145 -14.59 6.58 0.41
CA PHE A 145 -13.26 6.00 0.22
C PHE A 145 -12.22 7.11 0.20
N ILE A 146 -11.25 7.05 1.10
CA ILE A 146 -10.29 8.12 1.34
C ILE A 146 -8.90 7.67 0.90
N HIS A 147 -8.40 8.27 -0.19
CA HIS A 147 -7.02 8.11 -0.64
C HIS A 147 -6.10 9.08 0.11
N HIS A 148 -4.83 8.74 0.22
CA HIS A 148 -3.83 9.73 0.64
C HIS A 148 -3.79 10.89 -0.37
N GLY A 149 -3.82 10.55 -1.64
CA GLY A 149 -3.67 11.50 -2.74
C GLY A 149 -2.21 11.69 -3.13
N ALA A 150 -1.98 12.57 -4.09
CA ALA A 150 -0.66 12.98 -4.55
C ALA A 150 -0.72 14.46 -4.99
N PRO A 151 0.26 15.28 -4.56
CA PRO A 151 0.18 16.75 -4.74
C PRO A 151 0.38 17.21 -6.19
N MET A 152 1.07 16.40 -7.02
CA MET A 152 1.41 16.77 -8.39
C MET A 152 0.62 15.95 -9.40
N LEU A 153 0.03 16.58 -10.41
CA LEU A 153 -0.79 15.91 -11.43
C LEU A 153 0.00 14.94 -12.32
N ASP A 154 1.31 15.14 -12.46
CA ASP A 154 2.21 14.24 -13.19
C ASP A 154 2.70 13.04 -12.36
N ASN A 155 2.18 12.87 -11.13
CA ASN A 155 2.49 11.71 -10.30
C ASN A 155 2.02 10.43 -11.02
N PRO A 156 2.89 9.42 -11.18
CA PRO A 156 2.56 8.20 -11.91
C PRO A 156 1.39 7.40 -11.29
N GLY A 157 1.11 7.61 -9.99
CA GLY A 157 0.01 6.96 -9.28
C GLY A 157 -1.38 7.50 -9.61
N HIS A 158 -1.49 8.68 -10.23
CA HIS A 158 -2.79 9.31 -10.49
C HIS A 158 -3.75 8.43 -11.29
N GLN A 159 -3.27 7.75 -12.34
CA GLN A 159 -4.13 6.89 -13.15
C GLN A 159 -4.76 5.76 -12.32
N ALA A 160 -3.98 5.13 -11.44
CA ALA A 160 -4.48 4.05 -10.59
C ALA A 160 -5.44 4.57 -9.50
N ILE A 161 -5.17 5.76 -8.95
CA ILE A 161 -6.06 6.43 -8.00
C ILE A 161 -7.38 6.81 -8.68
N HIS A 162 -7.32 7.41 -9.88
CA HIS A 162 -8.50 7.73 -10.70
C HIS A 162 -9.33 6.49 -11.00
N TYR A 163 -8.68 5.46 -11.51
CA TYR A 163 -9.34 4.21 -11.83
C TYR A 163 -10.07 3.63 -10.62
N SER A 164 -9.44 3.63 -9.43
CA SER A 164 -10.07 3.11 -8.23
C SER A 164 -11.29 3.94 -7.80
N ALA A 165 -11.19 5.27 -7.86
CA ALA A 165 -12.28 6.18 -7.52
C ALA A 165 -13.48 6.04 -8.49
N ASP A 166 -13.22 6.03 -9.79
CA ASP A 166 -14.24 5.90 -10.83
C ASP A 166 -14.92 4.53 -10.78
N PHE A 167 -14.14 3.46 -10.58
CA PHE A 167 -14.69 2.12 -10.50
C PHE A 167 -15.55 1.92 -9.24
N LEU A 168 -15.11 2.40 -8.07
CA LEU A 168 -15.91 2.41 -6.84
C LEU A 168 -17.24 3.14 -7.05
N SER A 169 -17.21 4.31 -7.69
CA SER A 169 -18.40 5.09 -7.99
C SER A 169 -19.34 4.39 -8.98
N SER A 170 -18.78 3.60 -9.91
CA SER A 170 -19.58 2.82 -10.88
C SER A 170 -20.26 1.59 -10.25
N LEU A 171 -19.71 1.05 -9.17
CA LEU A 171 -20.30 -0.08 -8.45
C LEU A 171 -21.54 0.31 -7.63
N SER A 172 -21.60 1.56 -7.14
CA SER A 172 -22.77 2.09 -6.43
C SER A 172 -22.75 3.61 -6.41
N GLU A 173 -23.92 4.23 -6.62
CA GLU A 173 -24.13 5.68 -6.44
C GLU A 173 -23.94 6.15 -4.99
N ARG A 174 -23.90 5.21 -4.02
CA ARG A 174 -23.63 5.45 -2.60
C ARG A 174 -22.14 5.40 -2.24
N ASN A 175 -21.27 5.16 -3.21
CA ASN A 175 -19.81 5.22 -3.05
C ASN A 175 -19.28 6.58 -3.49
N PHE A 176 -18.54 7.22 -2.61
CA PHE A 176 -17.84 8.46 -2.86
C PHE A 176 -16.34 8.24 -2.67
N ALA A 177 -15.53 9.01 -3.36
CA ALA A 177 -14.09 9.02 -3.18
C ALA A 177 -13.57 10.44 -2.99
N CYS A 178 -12.58 10.60 -2.12
CA CYS A 178 -11.86 11.84 -1.92
C CYS A 178 -10.40 11.54 -1.49
N SER A 179 -9.58 12.56 -1.44
CA SER A 179 -8.21 12.46 -0.94
C SER A 179 -7.94 13.45 0.19
N LEU A 180 -6.89 13.17 0.97
CA LEU A 180 -6.40 14.09 1.98
C LEU A 180 -5.68 15.28 1.34
N GLU A 181 -4.91 14.99 0.28
CA GLU A 181 -4.15 16.01 -0.45
C GLU A 181 -4.19 15.77 -1.97
N GLY A 182 -3.80 16.79 -2.72
CA GLY A 182 -3.69 16.70 -4.18
C GLY A 182 -5.04 16.73 -4.91
N ALA A 183 -5.21 15.84 -5.88
CA ALA A 183 -6.44 15.74 -6.67
C ALA A 183 -7.59 15.16 -5.83
N TRP A 184 -8.80 15.71 -6.01
CA TRP A 184 -10.02 15.40 -5.23
C TRP A 184 -9.94 15.67 -3.72
N PRO A 185 -9.44 16.84 -3.29
CA PRO A 185 -9.32 17.14 -1.88
C PRO A 185 -10.70 17.15 -1.20
N PHE A 186 -10.80 16.48 -0.07
CA PHE A 186 -12.05 16.40 0.71
C PHE A 186 -12.67 17.76 0.97
N GLN A 187 -11.87 18.77 1.30
CA GLN A 187 -12.32 20.09 1.66
C GLN A 187 -13.13 20.79 0.53
N LEU A 188 -12.78 20.53 -0.73
CA LEU A 188 -13.47 21.09 -1.89
C LEU A 188 -14.68 20.23 -2.33
N LEU A 189 -14.68 18.95 -2.04
CA LEU A 189 -15.71 18.00 -2.47
C LEU A 189 -16.83 17.82 -1.44
N LYS A 190 -16.59 18.20 -0.19
CA LYS A 190 -17.48 17.96 0.95
C LYS A 190 -18.93 18.39 0.67
N ASP A 191 -19.13 19.63 0.25
CA ASP A 191 -20.48 20.20 0.10
C ASP A 191 -21.25 19.51 -1.02
N GLU A 192 -20.61 19.22 -2.14
CA GLU A 192 -21.21 18.47 -3.25
C GLU A 192 -21.51 17.01 -2.84
N MET A 193 -20.62 16.38 -2.11
CA MET A 193 -20.81 15.03 -1.56
C MET A 193 -22.06 15.02 -0.65
N LEU A 194 -22.15 15.95 0.28
CA LEU A 194 -23.30 16.06 1.19
C LEU A 194 -24.59 16.34 0.45
N ARG A 195 -24.57 17.19 -0.57
CA ARG A 195 -25.73 17.47 -1.43
C ARG A 195 -26.23 16.20 -2.11
N ARG A 196 -25.34 15.42 -2.70
CA ARG A 196 -25.68 14.13 -3.35
C ARG A 196 -26.19 13.10 -2.35
N ILE A 197 -25.56 12.99 -1.18
CA ILE A 197 -26.00 12.10 -0.09
C ILE A 197 -27.43 12.45 0.33
N LYS A 198 -27.73 13.74 0.54
CA LYS A 198 -29.10 14.20 0.89
C LYS A 198 -30.13 13.86 -0.19
N THR A 199 -29.75 13.88 -1.46
CA THR A 199 -30.64 13.51 -2.57
C THR A 199 -30.92 12.00 -2.59
N LEU A 200 -29.94 11.18 -2.26
CA LEU A 200 -30.03 9.71 -2.30
C LEU A 200 -30.59 9.10 -1.00
N HIS A 201 -30.55 9.87 0.10
CA HIS A 201 -31.06 9.43 1.41
C HIS A 201 -32.56 9.63 1.49
N THR A 202 -33.30 8.50 1.42
CA THR A 202 -34.77 8.51 1.50
C THR A 202 -35.31 8.15 2.87
N GLY A 203 -34.45 7.81 3.84
CA GLY A 203 -34.78 7.42 5.21
C GLY A 203 -35.07 8.61 6.13
N GLY A 204 -35.67 8.34 7.29
CA GLY A 204 -35.77 9.32 8.35
C GLY A 204 -34.46 9.44 9.16
N GLY A 205 -34.16 10.63 9.64
CA GLY A 205 -32.96 10.90 10.43
C GLY A 205 -31.73 11.27 9.58
N LYS A 206 -30.54 11.21 10.21
CA LYS A 206 -29.29 11.50 9.51
C LYS A 206 -28.83 10.29 8.67
N PRO A 207 -28.25 10.51 7.46
CA PRO A 207 -27.60 9.44 6.72
C PRO A 207 -26.41 8.89 7.49
N VAL A 208 -26.12 7.60 7.35
CA VAL A 208 -24.95 6.95 7.93
C VAL A 208 -23.84 6.91 6.87
N LEU A 209 -22.67 7.44 7.21
CA LEU A 209 -21.48 7.46 6.36
C LEU A 209 -20.40 6.56 6.98
N ASN A 210 -19.81 5.72 6.15
CA ASN A 210 -18.67 4.88 6.52
C ASN A 210 -17.41 5.42 5.82
N LEU A 211 -16.43 5.88 6.60
CA LEU A 211 -15.15 6.35 6.10
C LEU A 211 -14.23 5.16 5.91
N VAL A 212 -13.86 4.86 4.68
CA VAL A 212 -13.01 3.71 4.32
C VAL A 212 -11.64 4.21 3.84
N PRO A 213 -10.60 4.13 4.70
CA PRO A 213 -9.28 4.56 4.30
C PRO A 213 -8.64 3.56 3.32
N LEU A 214 -8.22 4.03 2.16
CA LEU A 214 -7.45 3.27 1.18
C LEU A 214 -5.96 3.37 1.49
N LEU A 215 -5.56 2.77 2.61
CA LEU A 215 -4.20 2.73 3.12
C LEU A 215 -3.80 1.32 3.54
N LEU A 216 -2.56 0.97 3.28
CA LEU A 216 -2.01 -0.32 3.71
C LEU A 216 -1.92 -0.41 5.22
N VAL A 217 -1.43 0.66 5.87
CA VAL A 217 -1.22 0.75 7.32
C VAL A 217 -1.54 2.16 7.79
N SER A 218 -2.24 2.29 8.90
CA SER A 218 -2.57 3.58 9.49
C SER A 218 -1.35 4.25 10.13
N GLY A 219 -1.17 5.53 9.85
CA GLY A 219 -0.17 6.39 10.51
C GLY A 219 -0.83 7.44 11.41
N ASN A 220 -0.08 8.01 12.36
CA ASN A 220 -0.63 9.03 13.29
C ASN A 220 -1.26 10.23 12.59
N HIS A 221 -0.62 10.77 11.55
CA HIS A 221 -1.16 11.90 10.79
C HIS A 221 -2.49 11.54 10.16
N PHE A 222 -2.54 10.38 9.53
CA PHE A 222 -3.75 9.91 8.87
C PHE A 222 -4.93 9.70 9.83
N ILE A 223 -4.68 9.23 11.05
CA ILE A 223 -5.74 9.11 12.08
C ILE A 223 -6.31 10.47 12.43
N ASN A 224 -5.46 11.50 12.54
CA ASN A 224 -5.91 12.86 12.81
C ASN A 224 -6.74 13.39 11.64
N ASP A 225 -6.28 13.22 10.40
CA ASP A 225 -6.98 13.65 9.19
C ASP A 225 -8.35 12.96 9.05
N LEU A 226 -8.45 11.66 9.37
CA LEU A 226 -9.73 10.94 9.40
C LEU A 226 -10.68 11.49 10.47
N ASN A 227 -10.16 11.85 11.64
CA ASN A 227 -10.98 12.43 12.68
C ASN A 227 -11.48 13.83 12.28
N GLU A 228 -10.65 14.64 11.63
CA GLU A 228 -11.06 15.94 11.08
C GLU A 228 -12.17 15.78 10.03
N ILE A 229 -12.06 14.81 9.12
CA ILE A 229 -13.11 14.48 8.14
C ILE A 229 -14.40 14.04 8.87
N LYS A 230 -14.26 13.16 9.87
CA LYS A 230 -15.39 12.69 10.67
C LYS A 230 -16.10 13.86 11.36
N GLU A 231 -15.37 14.73 12.02
CA GLU A 231 -15.91 15.91 12.67
C GLU A 231 -16.63 16.85 11.68
N ALA A 232 -16.00 17.11 10.53
CA ALA A 232 -16.53 17.96 9.49
C ALA A 232 -17.86 17.45 8.89
N LEU A 233 -18.11 16.13 8.92
CA LEU A 233 -19.33 15.50 8.40
C LEU A 233 -20.39 15.24 9.49
N SER A 234 -20.03 15.26 10.77
CA SER A 234 -20.89 14.82 11.90
C SER A 234 -22.11 15.71 12.11
N GLN A 235 -22.08 16.95 11.64
CA GLN A 235 -23.26 17.84 11.70
C GLN A 235 -24.39 17.35 10.77
N ASP A 236 -24.05 16.80 9.60
CA ASP A 236 -24.97 16.40 8.54
C ASP A 236 -25.27 14.90 8.53
N ALA A 237 -24.39 14.06 9.12
CA ALA A 237 -24.46 12.59 9.04
C ALA A 237 -24.04 11.91 10.36
N GLU A 238 -24.43 10.66 10.53
CA GLU A 238 -23.80 9.75 11.48
C GLU A 238 -22.55 9.15 10.82
N VAL A 239 -21.34 9.44 11.33
CA VAL A 239 -20.09 9.08 10.68
C VAL A 239 -19.36 8.00 11.47
N LYS A 240 -19.08 6.89 10.80
CA LYS A 240 -18.29 5.76 11.31
C LYS A 240 -16.99 5.64 10.52
N ILE A 241 -15.93 5.18 11.15
CA ILE A 241 -14.71 4.72 10.46
C ILE A 241 -14.90 3.23 10.20
N ALA A 242 -14.42 2.75 9.06
CA ALA A 242 -14.47 1.35 8.66
C ALA A 242 -13.97 0.43 9.79
N GLU A 243 -14.73 -0.62 10.09
CA GLU A 243 -14.36 -1.60 11.09
C GLU A 243 -13.07 -2.32 10.68
N PRO A 244 -12.12 -2.53 11.61
CA PRO A 244 -10.89 -3.24 11.33
C PRO A 244 -11.18 -4.71 10.98
N VAL A 245 -10.32 -5.29 10.13
CA VAL A 245 -10.31 -6.73 9.87
C VAL A 245 -9.69 -7.46 11.06
N GLN A 246 -8.64 -6.87 11.64
CA GLN A 246 -8.05 -7.28 12.91
C GLN A 246 -7.44 -6.07 13.63
N GLY A 247 -7.23 -6.21 14.95
CA GLY A 247 -6.73 -5.13 15.81
C GLY A 247 -7.76 -4.03 16.03
N ASP A 248 -7.31 -2.81 16.24
CA ASP A 248 -8.12 -1.65 16.62
C ASP A 248 -8.30 -0.59 15.52
N LYS A 249 -7.63 -0.75 14.38
CA LYS A 249 -7.65 0.19 13.24
C LYS A 249 -7.79 -0.55 11.93
N PHE A 250 -8.57 0.01 11.02
CA PHE A 250 -8.68 -0.52 9.68
C PHE A 250 -7.35 -0.35 8.92
N CYS A 251 -6.81 -1.46 8.43
CA CYS A 251 -5.61 -1.51 7.60
C CYS A 251 -5.84 -2.48 6.45
N MET A 252 -5.52 -2.07 5.23
CA MET A 252 -5.69 -2.93 4.06
C MET A 252 -4.74 -4.14 4.07
N LEU A 253 -3.60 -4.08 4.76
CA LEU A 253 -2.71 -5.24 4.92
C LEU A 253 -3.35 -6.43 5.66
N ASP A 254 -4.45 -6.20 6.37
CA ASP A 254 -5.18 -7.28 7.04
C ASP A 254 -6.19 -7.97 6.11
N MET A 255 -6.41 -7.43 4.91
CA MET A 255 -7.38 -7.97 3.95
C MET A 255 -6.80 -9.19 3.21
N PRO A 256 -7.45 -10.36 3.27
CA PRO A 256 -7.00 -11.55 2.54
C PRO A 256 -6.81 -11.28 1.04
N GLU A 257 -7.72 -10.52 0.45
CA GLU A 257 -7.70 -10.21 -0.98
C GLU A 257 -6.45 -9.40 -1.39
N LEU A 258 -5.97 -8.50 -0.51
CA LEU A 258 -4.75 -7.77 -0.74
C LEU A 258 -3.52 -8.66 -0.55
N LEU A 259 -3.52 -9.50 0.47
CA LEU A 259 -2.45 -10.47 0.70
C LEU A 259 -2.31 -11.44 -0.48
N ASP A 260 -3.42 -11.90 -1.07
CA ASP A 260 -3.41 -12.74 -2.28
C ASP A 260 -2.76 -12.02 -3.48
N VAL A 261 -2.98 -10.72 -3.63
CA VAL A 261 -2.30 -9.92 -4.67
C VAL A 261 -0.80 -9.88 -4.43
N LEU A 262 -0.37 -9.62 -3.20
CA LEU A 262 1.06 -9.61 -2.84
C LEU A 262 1.70 -10.99 -3.05
N ASP A 263 1.08 -12.07 -2.58
CA ASP A 263 1.57 -13.44 -2.75
C ASP A 263 1.74 -13.78 -4.23
N ARG A 264 0.77 -13.40 -5.08
CA ARG A 264 0.87 -13.58 -6.53
C ARG A 264 2.03 -12.79 -7.13
N GLN A 265 2.21 -11.52 -6.75
CA GLN A 265 3.30 -10.68 -7.24
C GLN A 265 4.66 -11.22 -6.82
N ILE A 266 4.81 -11.71 -5.58
CA ILE A 266 6.03 -12.37 -5.09
C ILE A 266 6.32 -13.61 -5.93
N LYS A 267 5.35 -14.49 -6.12
CA LYS A 267 5.50 -15.71 -6.93
C LYS A 267 5.94 -15.40 -8.36
N GLU A 268 5.27 -14.46 -9.02
CA GLU A 268 5.62 -14.03 -10.39
C GLU A 268 7.00 -13.39 -10.44
N GLY A 269 7.37 -12.60 -9.42
CA GLY A 269 8.69 -11.99 -9.27
C GLY A 269 9.80 -13.05 -9.12
N LEU A 270 9.59 -14.06 -8.28
CA LEU A 270 10.52 -15.17 -8.11
C LEU A 270 10.68 -16.02 -9.39
N ILE A 271 9.61 -16.21 -10.16
CA ILE A 271 9.67 -16.89 -11.46
C ILE A 271 10.58 -16.09 -12.42
N ARG A 272 10.37 -14.77 -12.55
CA ARG A 272 11.24 -13.91 -13.39
C ARG A 272 12.67 -13.93 -12.91
N LEU A 273 12.88 -13.85 -11.60
CA LEU A 273 14.20 -13.86 -10.98
C LEU A 273 14.98 -15.15 -11.26
N ASN A 274 14.31 -16.29 -11.38
CA ASN A 274 14.90 -17.59 -11.64
C ASN A 274 14.94 -17.98 -13.15
N ALA A 275 14.30 -17.21 -14.03
CA ALA A 275 14.32 -17.47 -15.46
C ALA A 275 15.75 -17.34 -16.03
N PRO A 276 16.20 -18.16 -17.00
CA PRO A 276 17.47 -17.95 -17.68
C PRO A 276 17.57 -16.58 -18.31
N GLU A 277 18.77 -15.98 -18.31
CA GLU A 277 19.01 -14.72 -19.02
C GLU A 277 18.68 -14.90 -20.50
N GLY A 278 17.80 -14.02 -21.06
CA GLY A 278 17.42 -14.01 -22.47
C GLY A 278 16.12 -14.71 -22.84
N VAL A 279 15.28 -15.12 -21.88
CA VAL A 279 13.99 -15.80 -22.11
C VAL A 279 12.77 -14.89 -21.74
N LEU A 280 12.94 -13.58 -21.77
CA LEU A 280 11.80 -12.63 -21.59
C LEU A 280 11.67 -11.75 -22.82
#